data_38ffdd489d35e467916ecc2aecc25666
#
_entry.id   38ffdd489d35e467916ecc2aecc25666
#
_cell.length_a   1.000
_cell.length_b   1.000
_cell.length_c   1.000
_cell.angle_alpha   90.00
_cell.angle_beta   90.00
_cell.angle_gamma   90.00
#
_symmetry.space_group_name_H-M   'P 1'
#
loop_
_entity.id
_entity.type
_entity.pdbx_description
1 polymer ?
#
loop_
_entity_poly.entity_id
_entity_poly.type
_entity_poly.pdbx_seq_one_letter_code
_entity_poly.pdbx_strand_id
1 'polypeptide(L)'
;AGGTPKPVPLRDDLTLDPAVVEEAITDDTAMFVVNSPGNPTGAVSPEADVREFARIADEHDVVCLSDEVYEPFVFDGEHHSPVSYADTDSVVVVNGCSKFYSMTGWRLGWVTASTRRIERMLRVHQYIQACASAPAQYAAEAALTGPQGVVDEMRETFEKRRNLLLDRFAEMGVEVPTPKGAFYAMPKVPEGFVDACIDRGVIVVPGEAFGDGGAGHARLSYANDTEALREALDVM
;
A
#
# COMPACT_ATOMS: atom_id res chain seq x y z
N ALA A 1 16.12 12.38 5.65
CA ALA A 1 16.13 13.58 4.78
C ALA A 1 15.89 14.89 5.56
N GLY A 2 15.65 14.84 6.87
CA GLY A 2 15.48 16.01 7.74
C GLY A 2 14.04 16.53 7.84
N GLY A 3 13.08 15.91 7.17
CA GLY A 3 11.67 16.21 7.34
C GLY A 3 11.10 15.57 8.61
N THR A 4 10.08 16.20 9.21
CA THR A 4 9.34 15.67 10.35
C THR A 4 8.02 15.08 9.83
N PRO A 5 7.72 13.78 10.08
CA PRO A 5 6.44 13.21 9.69
C PRO A 5 5.32 13.78 10.56
N LYS A 6 4.19 14.11 9.93
CA LYS A 6 2.94 14.50 10.58
C LYS A 6 1.88 13.45 10.22
N PRO A 7 1.59 12.48 11.10
CA PRO A 7 0.55 11.48 10.83
C PRO A 7 -0.82 12.15 10.82
N VAL A 8 -1.68 11.66 9.92
CA VAL A 8 -3.10 12.03 9.83
C VAL A 8 -3.97 10.79 10.05
N PRO A 9 -5.13 10.92 10.72
CA PRO A 9 -6.01 9.79 10.96
C PRO A 9 -6.66 9.32 9.65
N LEU A 10 -6.99 8.03 9.60
CA LEU A 10 -7.80 7.43 8.54
C LEU A 10 -9.29 7.48 8.93
N ARG A 11 -10.16 7.31 7.94
CA ARG A 11 -11.59 7.06 8.15
C ARG A 11 -11.83 5.69 8.78
N ASP A 12 -13.06 5.40 9.20
CA ASP A 12 -13.44 4.10 9.78
C ASP A 12 -13.27 2.93 8.79
N ASP A 13 -13.36 3.20 7.49
CA ASP A 13 -13.10 2.21 6.43
C ASP A 13 -11.61 2.08 6.07
N LEU A 14 -10.75 2.72 6.85
CA LEU A 14 -9.30 2.76 6.72
C LEU A 14 -8.79 3.46 5.44
N THR A 15 -9.62 4.22 4.74
CA THR A 15 -9.20 5.11 3.66
C THR A 15 -8.63 6.42 4.19
N LEU A 16 -7.72 7.04 3.44
CA LEU A 16 -7.21 8.39 3.75
C LEU A 16 -8.23 9.44 3.33
N ASP A 17 -8.52 10.39 4.23
CA ASP A 17 -9.45 11.49 3.95
C ASP A 17 -8.71 12.70 3.34
N PRO A 18 -9.03 13.12 2.11
CA PRO A 18 -8.42 14.31 1.51
C PRO A 18 -8.63 15.59 2.34
N ALA A 19 -9.79 15.74 3.00
CA ALA A 19 -10.06 16.91 3.82
C ALA A 19 -9.11 16.99 5.02
N VAL A 20 -8.82 15.86 5.66
CA VAL A 20 -7.87 15.79 6.78
C VAL A 20 -6.42 16.04 6.30
N VAL A 21 -6.08 15.57 5.10
CA VAL A 21 -4.79 15.86 4.47
C VAL A 21 -4.65 17.36 4.23
N GLU A 22 -5.65 18.00 3.64
CA GLU A 22 -5.64 19.43 3.32
C GLU A 22 -5.52 20.28 4.60
N GLU A 23 -6.29 19.96 5.64
CA GLU A 23 -6.19 20.64 6.95
C GLU A 23 -4.82 20.50 7.60
N ALA A 24 -4.12 19.38 7.33
CA ALA A 24 -2.80 19.14 7.87
C ALA A 24 -1.67 19.88 7.16
N ILE A 25 -1.91 20.42 5.95
CA ILE A 25 -0.92 21.16 5.16
C ILE A 25 -0.64 22.53 5.79
N THR A 26 0.61 22.92 5.78
CA THR A 26 1.11 24.23 6.22
C THR A 26 2.19 24.72 5.25
N ASP A 27 2.65 25.96 5.40
CA ASP A 27 3.75 26.52 4.60
C ASP A 27 5.05 25.71 4.70
N ASP A 28 5.22 24.90 5.74
CA ASP A 28 6.38 24.02 5.94
C ASP A 28 6.17 22.61 5.34
N THR A 29 5.01 22.32 4.76
CA THR A 29 4.72 21.00 4.19
C THR A 29 5.38 20.85 2.84
N ALA A 30 6.31 19.89 2.73
CA ALA A 30 7.00 19.60 1.48
C ALA A 30 6.28 18.53 0.63
N MET A 31 5.66 17.54 1.30
CA MET A 31 4.93 16.46 0.62
C MET A 31 3.92 15.80 1.55
N PHE A 32 2.94 15.14 0.96
CA PHE A 32 2.13 14.12 1.62
C PHE A 32 2.21 12.80 0.85
N VAL A 33 1.91 11.70 1.52
CA VAL A 33 2.03 10.35 0.96
C VAL A 33 0.66 9.70 0.90
N VAL A 34 0.30 9.17 -0.26
CA VAL A 34 -0.88 8.33 -0.49
C VAL A 34 -0.39 6.92 -0.83
N ASN A 35 -0.79 5.90 -0.07
CA ASN A 35 -0.51 4.52 -0.38
C ASN A 35 -1.82 3.81 -0.69
N SER A 36 -2.08 3.55 -1.97
CA SER A 36 -3.32 2.91 -2.44
C SER A 36 -3.04 2.00 -3.64
N PRO A 37 -3.42 0.70 -3.54
CA PRO A 37 -3.96 -0.02 -2.38
C PRO A 37 -3.00 -0.04 -1.19
N GLY A 38 -3.53 0.07 0.04
CA GLY A 38 -2.77 0.40 1.23
C GLY A 38 -2.12 -0.80 1.95
N ASN A 39 -0.93 -0.61 2.48
CA ASN A 39 -0.34 -1.41 3.54
C ASN A 39 -0.24 -0.50 4.78
N PRO A 40 -0.87 -0.83 5.89
CA PRO A 40 -1.33 -2.16 6.32
C PRO A 40 -2.81 -2.49 6.06
N THR A 41 -3.60 -1.58 5.52
CA THR A 41 -5.06 -1.59 5.62
C THR A 41 -5.77 -2.44 4.55
N GLY A 42 -5.18 -2.62 3.37
CA GLY A 42 -5.86 -3.17 2.21
C GLY A 42 -6.92 -2.24 1.61
N ALA A 43 -7.02 -1.01 2.12
CA ALA A 43 -7.96 -0.01 1.61
C ALA A 43 -7.52 0.48 0.21
N VAL A 44 -8.51 0.83 -0.61
CA VAL A 44 -8.31 1.43 -1.94
C VAL A 44 -9.01 2.78 -1.94
N SER A 45 -8.28 3.83 -2.29
CA SER A 45 -8.82 5.20 -2.36
C SER A 45 -9.84 5.29 -3.49
N PRO A 46 -11.07 5.80 -3.22
CA PRO A 46 -12.06 6.07 -4.25
C PRO A 46 -11.57 7.11 -5.26
N GLU A 47 -12.06 7.05 -6.50
CA GLU A 47 -11.69 8.01 -7.55
C GLU A 47 -11.88 9.48 -7.11
N ALA A 48 -12.98 9.78 -6.41
CA ALA A 48 -13.26 11.12 -5.92
C ALA A 48 -12.15 11.64 -4.97
N ASP A 49 -11.68 10.79 -4.05
CA ASP A 49 -10.60 11.14 -3.12
C ASP A 49 -9.26 11.30 -3.87
N VAL A 50 -9.00 10.45 -4.86
CA VAL A 50 -7.78 10.53 -5.68
C VAL A 50 -7.72 11.84 -6.48
N ARG A 51 -8.87 12.30 -7.02
CA ARG A 51 -8.99 13.61 -7.67
C ARG A 51 -8.70 14.76 -6.71
N GLU A 52 -9.21 14.65 -5.48
CA GLU A 52 -8.95 15.66 -4.45
C GLU A 52 -7.48 15.67 -4.02
N PHE A 53 -6.81 14.54 -3.90
CA PHE A 53 -5.36 14.52 -3.64
C PHE A 53 -4.55 15.23 -4.72
N ALA A 54 -4.93 15.05 -6.00
CA ALA A 54 -4.29 15.76 -7.10
C ALA A 54 -4.53 17.29 -7.00
N ARG A 55 -5.80 17.70 -6.76
CA ARG A 55 -6.14 19.11 -6.56
C ARG A 55 -5.35 19.74 -5.41
N ILE A 56 -5.33 19.07 -4.25
CA ILE A 56 -4.61 19.55 -3.07
C ILE A 56 -3.12 19.75 -3.38
N ALA A 57 -2.50 18.78 -4.07
CA ALA A 57 -1.10 18.88 -4.45
C ALA A 57 -0.82 20.09 -5.36
N ASP A 58 -1.71 20.35 -6.34
CA ASP A 58 -1.59 21.44 -7.28
C ASP A 58 -1.84 22.81 -6.62
N GLU A 59 -2.90 22.95 -5.83
CA GLU A 59 -3.30 24.22 -5.22
C GLU A 59 -2.33 24.68 -4.11
N HIS A 60 -1.76 23.74 -3.36
CA HIS A 60 -0.83 24.06 -2.27
C HIS A 60 0.64 24.01 -2.68
N ASP A 61 0.97 23.70 -3.94
CA ASP A 61 2.35 23.50 -4.44
C ASP A 61 3.15 22.51 -3.59
N VAL A 62 2.49 21.43 -3.11
CA VAL A 62 3.10 20.35 -2.35
C VAL A 62 3.19 19.08 -3.19
N VAL A 63 4.15 18.20 -2.87
CA VAL A 63 4.26 16.93 -3.59
C VAL A 63 3.28 15.91 -3.06
N CYS A 64 2.45 15.34 -3.93
CA CYS A 64 1.75 14.09 -3.68
C CYS A 64 2.65 12.91 -4.09
N LEU A 65 3.17 12.17 -3.12
CA LEU A 65 3.88 10.91 -3.36
C LEU A 65 2.86 9.77 -3.33
N SER A 66 2.53 9.22 -4.50
CA SER A 66 1.63 8.08 -4.63
C SER A 66 2.42 6.78 -4.68
N ASP A 67 2.28 5.96 -3.64
CA ASP A 67 2.83 4.60 -3.61
C ASP A 67 1.79 3.62 -4.11
N GLU A 68 1.98 3.13 -5.33
CA GLU A 68 1.04 2.30 -6.09
C GLU A 68 1.54 0.86 -6.26
N VAL A 69 2.47 0.43 -5.41
CA VAL A 69 3.14 -0.88 -5.53
C VAL A 69 2.18 -2.08 -5.48
N TYR A 70 0.92 -1.89 -5.05
CA TYR A 70 -0.13 -2.91 -5.02
C TYR A 70 -1.23 -2.70 -6.08
N GLU A 71 -1.04 -1.77 -7.02
CA GLU A 71 -2.00 -1.40 -8.07
C GLU A 71 -2.74 -2.59 -8.72
N PRO A 72 -2.08 -3.70 -9.15
CA PRO A 72 -2.79 -4.78 -9.84
C PRO A 72 -3.65 -5.65 -8.92
N PHE A 73 -3.51 -5.49 -7.61
CA PHE A 73 -4.25 -6.24 -6.62
C PHE A 73 -5.42 -5.43 -6.06
N VAL A 74 -6.27 -4.90 -6.95
CA VAL A 74 -7.58 -4.36 -6.61
C VAL A 74 -8.62 -5.45 -6.88
N PHE A 75 -9.46 -5.74 -5.88
CA PHE A 75 -10.49 -6.79 -5.95
C PHE A 75 -11.87 -6.20 -6.21
N ASP A 76 -12.16 -5.06 -5.57
CA ASP A 76 -13.45 -4.38 -5.66
C ASP A 76 -13.24 -2.95 -6.17
N GLY A 77 -13.67 -2.68 -7.41
CA GLY A 77 -13.50 -1.39 -8.08
C GLY A 77 -12.28 -1.34 -9.00
N GLU A 78 -11.71 -0.16 -9.15
CA GLU A 78 -10.56 0.12 -10.01
C GLU A 78 -9.50 0.92 -9.24
N HIS A 79 -8.24 0.78 -9.67
CA HIS A 79 -7.17 1.65 -9.21
C HIS A 79 -7.22 2.98 -9.95
N HIS A 80 -7.06 4.06 -9.21
CA HIS A 80 -6.93 5.41 -9.74
C HIS A 80 -5.62 6.02 -9.26
N SER A 81 -4.87 6.63 -10.17
CA SER A 81 -3.61 7.30 -9.86
C SER A 81 -3.79 8.82 -9.88
N PRO A 82 -3.34 9.56 -8.84
CA PRO A 82 -3.42 11.02 -8.81
C PRO A 82 -2.76 11.70 -10.02
N VAL A 83 -1.74 11.07 -10.62
CA VAL A 83 -1.06 11.62 -11.80
C VAL A 83 -1.99 11.81 -13.00
N SER A 84 -3.08 11.06 -13.06
CA SER A 84 -4.07 11.17 -14.14
C SER A 84 -4.98 12.39 -14.02
N TYR A 85 -4.95 13.06 -12.87
CA TYR A 85 -5.85 14.19 -12.53
C TYR A 85 -5.10 15.48 -12.19
N ALA A 86 -3.77 15.42 -12.01
CA ALA A 86 -2.95 16.59 -11.72
C ALA A 86 -2.75 17.46 -12.97
N ASP A 87 -2.88 18.77 -12.81
CA ASP A 87 -2.65 19.78 -13.85
C ASP A 87 -1.19 20.26 -13.88
N THR A 88 -0.42 20.00 -12.82
CA THR A 88 0.99 20.40 -12.67
C THR A 88 1.93 19.20 -12.54
N ASP A 89 3.18 19.44 -12.19
CA ASP A 89 4.16 18.39 -11.89
C ASP A 89 4.20 18.01 -10.39
N SER A 90 3.09 18.20 -9.68
CA SER A 90 2.98 17.99 -8.23
C SER A 90 2.97 16.53 -7.80
N VAL A 91 2.62 15.60 -8.70
CA VAL A 91 2.50 14.17 -8.37
C VAL A 91 3.78 13.41 -8.73
N VAL A 92 4.17 12.51 -7.83
CA VAL A 92 5.26 11.53 -8.00
C VAL A 92 4.71 10.14 -7.71
N VAL A 93 4.72 9.24 -8.69
CA VAL A 93 4.26 7.86 -8.51
C VAL A 93 5.45 6.94 -8.28
N VAL A 94 5.35 6.09 -7.27
CA VAL A 94 6.30 5.01 -6.97
C VAL A 94 5.64 3.67 -7.23
N ASN A 95 6.31 2.83 -7.99
CA ASN A 95 5.85 1.50 -8.31
C ASN A 95 7.03 0.51 -8.45
N GLY A 96 6.76 -0.78 -8.68
CA GLY A 96 7.85 -1.74 -8.81
C GLY A 96 7.43 -3.18 -8.99
N CYS A 97 8.38 -4.01 -9.39
CA CYS A 97 8.18 -5.43 -9.67
C CYS A 97 7.98 -6.28 -8.41
N SER A 98 8.28 -5.77 -7.22
CA SER A 98 8.32 -6.54 -5.98
C SER A 98 7.02 -7.30 -5.71
N LYS A 99 5.88 -6.69 -5.98
CA LYS A 99 4.55 -7.25 -5.70
C LYS A 99 3.90 -7.82 -6.95
N PHE A 100 3.90 -7.06 -8.04
CA PHE A 100 3.34 -7.43 -9.34
C PHE A 100 3.81 -8.80 -9.83
N TYR A 101 5.09 -9.09 -9.66
CA TYR A 101 5.74 -10.27 -10.24
C TYR A 101 6.43 -11.13 -9.17
N SER A 102 6.06 -10.96 -7.89
CA SER A 102 6.70 -11.68 -6.77
C SER A 102 8.24 -11.52 -6.73
N MET A 103 8.75 -10.37 -7.18
CA MET A 103 10.18 -10.09 -7.34
C MET A 103 10.76 -9.30 -6.16
N THR A 104 10.33 -9.58 -4.93
CA THR A 104 10.78 -8.82 -3.74
C THR A 104 12.29 -8.84 -3.54
N GLY A 105 12.94 -9.97 -3.79
CA GLY A 105 14.39 -10.14 -3.64
C GLY A 105 15.23 -9.45 -4.73
N TRP A 106 14.63 -9.07 -5.85
CA TRP A 106 15.34 -8.42 -6.96
C TRP A 106 15.61 -6.93 -6.73
N ARG A 107 14.93 -6.33 -5.76
CA ARG A 107 15.14 -4.94 -5.33
C ARG A 107 15.02 -3.92 -6.47
N LEU A 108 13.96 -4.02 -7.28
CA LEU A 108 13.72 -3.13 -8.42
C LEU A 108 12.34 -2.48 -8.36
N GLY A 109 12.32 -1.20 -8.60
CA GLY A 109 11.14 -0.36 -8.77
C GLY A 109 11.45 0.83 -9.66
N TRP A 110 10.45 1.64 -9.91
CA TRP A 110 10.58 2.86 -10.71
C TRP A 110 9.79 4.00 -10.11
N VAL A 111 10.12 5.19 -10.56
CA VAL A 111 9.43 6.44 -10.25
C VAL A 111 8.93 7.05 -11.56
N THR A 112 7.67 7.45 -11.57
CA THR A 112 7.07 8.24 -12.65
C THR A 112 6.81 9.65 -12.14
N ALA A 113 7.38 10.64 -12.79
CA ALA A 113 7.23 12.05 -12.45
C ALA A 113 7.62 12.93 -13.65
N SER A 114 7.46 14.25 -13.53
CA SER A 114 7.97 15.19 -14.55
C SER A 114 9.47 15.05 -14.74
N THR A 115 9.95 15.34 -15.95
CA THR A 115 11.39 15.34 -16.29
C THR A 115 12.19 16.16 -15.28
N ARG A 116 11.71 17.34 -14.89
CA ARG A 116 12.36 18.22 -13.92
C ARG A 116 12.57 17.52 -12.56
N ARG A 117 11.59 16.78 -12.08
CA ARG A 117 11.69 16.02 -10.81
C ARG A 117 12.61 14.82 -10.94
N ILE A 118 12.49 14.07 -12.03
CA ILE A 118 13.36 12.90 -12.31
C ILE A 118 14.83 13.34 -12.35
N GLU A 119 15.18 14.43 -13.03
CA GLU A 119 16.55 14.94 -13.09
C GLU A 119 17.10 15.29 -11.69
N ARG A 120 16.29 15.87 -10.81
CA ARG A 120 16.70 16.18 -9.44
C ARG A 120 16.90 14.92 -8.60
N MET A 121 15.96 13.96 -8.69
CA MET A 121 16.05 12.68 -7.99
C MET A 121 17.26 11.86 -8.47
N LEU A 122 17.53 11.86 -9.78
CA LEU A 122 18.65 11.14 -10.36
C LEU A 122 20.00 11.64 -9.83
N ARG A 123 20.16 12.96 -9.60
CA ARG A 123 21.37 13.53 -9.00
C ARG A 123 21.66 12.96 -7.61
N VAL A 124 20.63 12.67 -6.82
CA VAL A 124 20.76 12.06 -5.49
C VAL A 124 20.93 10.54 -5.62
N HIS A 125 20.11 9.91 -6.45
CA HIS A 125 20.10 8.47 -6.64
C HIS A 125 21.47 7.91 -7.06
N GLN A 126 22.15 8.56 -8.00
CA GLN A 126 23.48 8.11 -8.48
C GLN A 126 24.56 8.09 -7.39
N TYR A 127 24.41 8.90 -6.32
CA TYR A 127 25.36 8.88 -5.19
C TYR A 127 24.96 7.90 -4.08
N ILE A 128 23.70 7.53 -4.00
CA ILE A 128 23.21 6.58 -2.99
C ILE A 128 23.34 5.15 -3.49
N GLN A 129 22.94 4.89 -4.74
CA GLN A 129 22.77 3.54 -5.29
C GLN A 129 23.57 3.31 -6.59
N ALA A 130 24.15 4.33 -7.19
CA ALA A 130 24.76 4.33 -8.52
C ALA A 130 23.74 3.95 -9.63
N CYS A 131 23.28 2.71 -9.67
CA CYS A 131 22.22 2.22 -10.55
C CYS A 131 21.56 0.98 -9.96
N ALA A 132 20.37 0.65 -10.45
CA ALA A 132 19.74 -0.63 -10.16
C ALA A 132 20.53 -1.79 -10.80
N SER A 133 20.48 -2.98 -10.20
CA SER A 133 21.16 -4.19 -10.71
C SER A 133 20.75 -4.48 -12.15
N ALA A 134 21.71 -4.61 -13.07
CA ALA A 134 21.42 -4.92 -14.47
C ALA A 134 20.65 -6.24 -14.67
N PRO A 135 20.99 -7.36 -13.99
CA PRO A 135 20.15 -8.55 -14.06
C PRO A 135 18.70 -8.32 -13.63
N ALA A 136 18.47 -7.49 -12.58
CA ALA A 136 17.13 -7.16 -12.15
C ALA A 136 16.36 -6.34 -13.19
N GLN A 137 17.03 -5.42 -13.90
CA GLN A 137 16.41 -4.64 -14.98
C GLN A 137 15.97 -5.53 -16.15
N TYR A 138 16.81 -6.48 -16.62
CA TYR A 138 16.44 -7.43 -17.67
C TYR A 138 15.30 -8.36 -17.23
N ALA A 139 15.32 -8.81 -15.96
CA ALA A 139 14.23 -9.63 -15.42
C ALA A 139 12.91 -8.85 -15.37
N ALA A 140 12.96 -7.58 -14.96
CA ALA A 140 11.79 -6.71 -14.94
C ALA A 140 11.26 -6.40 -16.36
N GLU A 141 12.15 -6.14 -17.32
CA GLU A 141 11.76 -5.97 -18.73
C GLU A 141 11.02 -7.20 -19.22
N ALA A 142 11.57 -8.40 -18.98
CA ALA A 142 10.92 -9.65 -19.37
C ALA A 142 9.55 -9.84 -18.68
N ALA A 143 9.43 -9.48 -17.41
CA ALA A 143 8.17 -9.56 -16.68
C ALA A 143 7.13 -8.57 -17.21
N LEU A 144 7.52 -7.32 -17.48
CA LEU A 144 6.62 -6.26 -17.95
C LEU A 144 6.17 -6.48 -19.40
N THR A 145 7.02 -7.07 -20.24
CA THR A 145 6.73 -7.30 -21.67
C THR A 145 6.21 -8.70 -21.98
N GLY A 146 6.31 -9.60 -21.01
CA GLY A 146 5.83 -10.98 -21.11
C GLY A 146 4.33 -11.13 -20.88
N PRO A 147 3.82 -12.38 -20.84
CA PRO A 147 2.41 -12.66 -20.56
C PRO A 147 2.01 -12.14 -19.17
N GLN A 148 0.89 -11.41 -19.09
CA GLN A 148 0.41 -10.82 -17.83
C GLN A 148 -0.55 -11.71 -17.03
N GLY A 149 -0.97 -12.85 -17.57
CA GLY A 149 -1.93 -13.75 -16.92
C GLY A 149 -1.52 -14.20 -15.51
N VAL A 150 -0.21 -14.26 -15.22
CA VAL A 150 0.28 -14.58 -13.86
C VAL A 150 -0.14 -13.55 -12.83
N VAL A 151 -0.27 -12.28 -13.21
CA VAL A 151 -0.71 -11.20 -12.31
C VAL A 151 -2.20 -11.35 -12.01
N ASP A 152 -3.00 -11.69 -13.04
CA ASP A 152 -4.43 -11.96 -12.89
C ASP A 152 -4.66 -13.18 -11.97
N GLU A 153 -3.92 -14.26 -12.18
CA GLU A 153 -3.99 -15.47 -11.34
C GLU A 153 -3.63 -15.17 -9.87
N MET A 154 -2.62 -14.34 -9.64
CA MET A 154 -2.26 -13.89 -8.28
C MET A 154 -3.36 -13.05 -7.67
N ARG A 155 -3.93 -12.09 -8.41
CA ARG A 155 -5.02 -11.25 -7.94
C ARG A 155 -6.22 -12.11 -7.52
N GLU A 156 -6.65 -13.04 -8.36
CA GLU A 156 -7.74 -13.98 -8.03
C GLU A 156 -7.42 -14.84 -6.81
N THR A 157 -6.18 -15.27 -6.66
CA THR A 157 -5.75 -16.07 -5.50
C THR A 157 -5.82 -15.25 -4.23
N PHE A 158 -5.35 -14.00 -4.24
CA PHE A 158 -5.43 -13.11 -3.08
C PHE A 158 -6.87 -12.74 -2.74
N GLU A 159 -7.72 -12.54 -3.72
CA GLU A 159 -9.15 -12.29 -3.50
C GLU A 159 -9.83 -13.49 -2.80
N LYS A 160 -9.58 -14.72 -3.25
CA LYS A 160 -10.08 -15.94 -2.59
C LYS A 160 -9.59 -16.07 -1.15
N ARG A 161 -8.33 -15.73 -0.89
CA ARG A 161 -7.73 -15.76 0.47
C ARG A 161 -8.29 -14.65 1.36
N ARG A 162 -8.52 -13.45 0.80
CA ARG A 162 -9.23 -12.37 1.49
C ARG A 162 -10.62 -12.83 1.95
N ASN A 163 -11.38 -13.42 1.04
CA ASN A 163 -12.74 -13.87 1.33
C ASN A 163 -12.74 -14.95 2.43
N LEU A 164 -11.83 -15.94 2.34
CA LEU A 164 -11.63 -16.93 3.37
C LEU A 164 -11.35 -16.29 4.75
N LEU A 165 -10.46 -15.30 4.79
CA LEU A 165 -10.13 -14.57 6.02
C LEU A 165 -11.37 -13.85 6.58
N LEU A 166 -12.10 -13.12 5.73
CA LEU A 166 -13.29 -12.38 6.15
C LEU A 166 -14.38 -13.30 6.68
N ASP A 167 -14.64 -14.44 6.02
CA ASP A 167 -15.62 -15.43 6.47
C ASP A 167 -15.26 -15.97 7.86
N ARG A 168 -13.99 -16.32 8.09
CA ARG A 168 -13.53 -16.84 9.39
C ARG A 168 -13.61 -15.77 10.49
N PHE A 169 -13.24 -14.52 10.22
CA PHE A 169 -13.38 -13.45 11.20
C PHE A 169 -14.84 -13.14 11.51
N ALA A 170 -15.74 -13.23 10.53
CA ALA A 170 -17.17 -13.09 10.75
C ALA A 170 -17.72 -14.22 11.67
N GLU A 171 -17.26 -15.46 11.48
CA GLU A 171 -17.60 -16.60 12.37
C GLU A 171 -17.11 -16.39 13.81
N MET A 172 -15.94 -15.74 13.97
CA MET A 172 -15.39 -15.38 15.28
C MET A 172 -16.05 -14.14 15.91
N GLY A 173 -16.92 -13.44 15.17
CA GLY A 173 -17.53 -12.19 15.61
C GLY A 173 -16.56 -11.00 15.64
N VAL A 174 -15.48 -11.07 14.88
CA VAL A 174 -14.48 -10.01 14.76
C VAL A 174 -14.80 -9.14 13.55
N GLU A 175 -14.92 -7.83 13.77
CA GLU A 175 -15.17 -6.87 12.72
C GLU A 175 -13.87 -6.56 11.96
N VAL A 176 -13.91 -6.68 10.64
CA VAL A 176 -12.80 -6.36 9.75
C VAL A 176 -13.29 -5.42 8.67
N PRO A 177 -12.75 -4.19 8.55
CA PRO A 177 -12.97 -3.38 7.36
C PRO A 177 -12.53 -4.15 6.12
N THR A 178 -13.44 -4.33 5.16
CA THR A 178 -13.20 -5.17 3.99
C THR A 178 -12.04 -4.63 3.14
N PRO A 179 -10.90 -5.34 3.05
CA PRO A 179 -9.81 -4.93 2.18
C PRO A 179 -10.25 -4.99 0.72
N LYS A 180 -10.14 -3.89 0.00
CA LYS A 180 -10.50 -3.81 -1.43
C LYS A 180 -9.31 -4.09 -2.34
N GLY A 181 -8.10 -4.17 -1.79
CA GLY A 181 -6.87 -4.43 -2.53
C GLY A 181 -5.70 -4.88 -1.67
N ALA A 182 -4.51 -4.93 -2.25
CA ALA A 182 -3.28 -5.46 -1.68
C ALA A 182 -3.44 -6.92 -1.19
N PHE A 183 -2.79 -7.31 -0.10
CA PHE A 183 -2.96 -8.63 0.53
C PHE A 183 -2.84 -8.55 2.05
N TYR A 184 -3.41 -7.47 2.61
CA TYR A 184 -3.44 -7.20 4.05
C TYR A 184 -4.86 -6.95 4.53
N ALA A 185 -5.09 -7.31 5.78
CA ALA A 185 -6.29 -6.95 6.53
C ALA A 185 -5.88 -6.40 7.90
N MET A 186 -6.68 -5.48 8.42
CA MET A 186 -6.40 -4.81 9.70
C MET A 186 -7.63 -4.86 10.60
N PRO A 187 -7.99 -6.06 11.13
CA PRO A 187 -9.09 -6.21 12.07
C PRO A 187 -8.82 -5.46 13.38
N LYS A 188 -9.89 -5.02 14.02
CA LYS A 188 -9.87 -4.58 15.40
C LYS A 188 -9.81 -5.81 16.30
N VAL A 189 -8.84 -5.85 17.23
CA VAL A 189 -8.56 -7.02 18.04
C VAL A 189 -8.48 -6.65 19.54
N PRO A 190 -8.82 -7.60 20.44
CA PRO A 190 -8.68 -7.37 21.87
C PRO A 190 -7.22 -7.28 22.30
N GLU A 191 -6.99 -6.70 23.48
CA GLU A 191 -5.67 -6.70 24.12
C GLU A 191 -5.15 -8.13 24.30
N GLY A 192 -3.84 -8.33 24.04
CA GLY A 192 -3.19 -9.63 24.13
C GLY A 192 -3.42 -10.56 22.92
N PHE A 193 -4.21 -10.16 21.92
CA PHE A 193 -4.46 -10.97 20.73
C PHE A 193 -3.17 -11.35 19.98
N VAL A 194 -2.28 -10.39 19.78
CA VAL A 194 -1.02 -10.61 19.06
C VAL A 194 -0.15 -11.63 19.78
N ASP A 195 0.00 -11.51 21.09
CA ASP A 195 0.78 -12.44 21.91
C ASP A 195 0.16 -13.84 21.89
N ALA A 196 -1.18 -13.92 22.01
CA ALA A 196 -1.89 -15.18 21.92
C ALA A 196 -1.75 -15.88 20.55
N CYS A 197 -1.67 -15.12 19.46
CA CYS A 197 -1.36 -15.66 18.13
C CYS A 197 0.07 -16.22 18.07
N ILE A 198 1.04 -15.45 18.57
CA ILE A 198 2.46 -15.86 18.59
C ILE A 198 2.64 -17.15 19.40
N ASP A 199 2.01 -17.26 20.57
CA ASP A 199 2.05 -18.45 21.43
C ASP A 199 1.49 -19.72 20.72
N ARG A 200 0.60 -19.51 19.74
CA ARG A 200 0.04 -20.57 18.90
C ARG A 200 0.77 -20.77 17.57
N GLY A 201 1.90 -20.08 17.36
CA GLY A 201 2.73 -20.20 16.17
C GLY A 201 2.26 -19.36 14.98
N VAL A 202 1.34 -18.42 15.19
CA VAL A 202 0.84 -17.51 14.14
C VAL A 202 1.43 -16.13 14.32
N ILE A 203 2.17 -15.66 13.33
CA ILE A 203 2.82 -14.36 13.36
C ILE A 203 1.89 -13.32 12.71
N VAL A 204 1.45 -12.35 13.51
CA VAL A 204 0.73 -11.15 13.10
C VAL A 204 1.49 -9.91 13.57
N VAL A 205 1.22 -8.75 12.98
CA VAL A 205 1.92 -7.52 13.35
C VAL A 205 0.98 -6.63 14.17
N PRO A 206 1.37 -6.17 15.37
CA PRO A 206 0.55 -5.25 16.16
C PRO A 206 0.33 -3.94 15.38
N GLY A 207 -0.86 -3.39 15.48
CA GLY A 207 -1.23 -2.19 14.73
C GLY A 207 -0.41 -0.96 15.10
N GLU A 208 0.04 -0.88 16.36
CA GLU A 208 0.91 0.20 16.87
C GLU A 208 2.24 0.30 16.11
N ALA A 209 2.69 -0.78 15.45
CA ALA A 209 3.87 -0.75 14.56
C ALA A 209 3.69 0.21 13.37
N PHE A 210 2.45 0.60 13.07
CA PHE A 210 2.10 1.51 11.98
C PHE A 210 1.71 2.92 12.47
N GLY A 211 1.88 3.19 13.75
CA GLY A 211 1.57 4.46 14.39
C GLY A 211 0.41 4.36 15.40
N ASP A 212 0.20 5.46 16.15
CA ASP A 212 -0.78 5.49 17.25
C ASP A 212 -2.22 5.16 16.80
N GLY A 213 -2.58 5.53 15.58
CA GLY A 213 -3.89 5.19 14.99
C GLY A 213 -4.12 3.69 14.76
N GLY A 214 -3.07 2.88 14.82
CA GLY A 214 -3.15 1.42 14.75
C GLY A 214 -3.46 0.71 16.06
N ALA A 215 -3.55 1.45 17.16
CA ALA A 215 -3.83 0.88 18.48
C ALA A 215 -5.15 0.07 18.48
N GLY A 216 -5.12 -1.10 19.11
CA GLY A 216 -6.26 -2.01 19.13
C GLY A 216 -6.53 -2.75 17.81
N HIS A 217 -5.61 -2.71 16.87
CA HIS A 217 -5.67 -3.45 15.61
C HIS A 217 -4.48 -4.41 15.48
N ALA A 218 -4.60 -5.38 14.57
CA ALA A 218 -3.48 -6.20 14.13
C ALA A 218 -3.45 -6.28 12.61
N ARG A 219 -2.25 -6.19 12.00
CA ARG A 219 -2.13 -6.45 10.57
C ARG A 219 -1.91 -7.93 10.30
N LEU A 220 -2.76 -8.49 9.47
CA LEU A 220 -2.62 -9.82 8.91
C LEU A 220 -2.22 -9.72 7.44
N SER A 221 -1.40 -10.68 6.97
CA SER A 221 -1.10 -10.83 5.55
C SER A 221 -1.63 -12.18 5.09
N TYR A 222 -2.41 -12.17 4.01
CA TYR A 222 -2.89 -13.40 3.35
C TYR A 222 -2.07 -13.75 2.09
N ALA A 223 -0.87 -13.19 1.96
CA ALA A 223 0.09 -13.56 0.92
C ALA A 223 0.91 -14.80 1.31
N ASN A 224 0.24 -15.83 1.78
CA ASN A 224 0.83 -17.11 2.15
C ASN A 224 0.07 -18.26 1.48
N ASP A 225 0.54 -19.49 1.59
CA ASP A 225 -0.20 -20.65 1.13
C ASP A 225 -1.61 -20.72 1.74
N THR A 226 -2.59 -21.22 0.97
CA THR A 226 -3.99 -21.23 1.40
C THR A 226 -4.25 -22.19 2.56
N GLU A 227 -3.57 -23.33 2.60
CA GLU A 227 -3.74 -24.28 3.71
C GLU A 227 -3.08 -23.74 4.98
N ALA A 228 -1.88 -23.15 4.87
CA ALA A 228 -1.24 -22.48 6.00
C ALA A 228 -2.09 -21.31 6.54
N LEU A 229 -2.80 -20.60 5.66
CA LEU A 229 -3.75 -19.56 6.08
C LEU A 229 -4.95 -20.16 6.84
N ARG A 230 -5.50 -21.28 6.37
CA ARG A 230 -6.60 -22.00 7.07
C ARG A 230 -6.16 -22.45 8.46
N GLU A 231 -5.02 -23.13 8.53
CA GLU A 231 -4.45 -23.59 9.81
C GLU A 231 -4.25 -22.43 10.79
N ALA A 232 -3.72 -21.30 10.30
CA ALA A 232 -3.54 -20.11 11.12
C ALA A 232 -4.88 -19.55 11.64
N LEU A 233 -5.88 -19.48 10.78
CA LEU A 233 -7.22 -18.98 11.15
C LEU A 233 -7.96 -19.93 12.09
N ASP A 234 -7.69 -21.23 12.03
CA ASP A 234 -8.30 -22.24 12.91
C ASP A 234 -7.76 -22.19 14.35
N VAL A 235 -6.54 -21.65 14.54
CA VAL A 235 -5.94 -21.56 15.89
C VAL A 235 -6.01 -20.14 16.49
N MET A 236 -6.48 -19.14 15.76
CA MET A 236 -6.74 -17.79 16.26
C MET A 236 -7.99 -17.77 17.14
#